data_a889dd335f2c848222b7776a966d5918
#
_entry.id   a889dd335f2c848222b7776a966d5918
#
_cell.length_a   1.000
_cell.length_b   1.000
_cell.length_c   1.000
_cell.angle_alpha   90.00
_cell.angle_beta   90.00
_cell.angle_gamma   90.00
#
_symmetry.space_group_name_H-M   'P 1'
#
loop_
_entity.id
_entity.type
_entity.pdbx_description
1 polymer ?
#
loop_
_entity_poly.entity_id
_entity_poly.type
_entity_poly.pdbx_seq_one_letter_code
_entity_poly.pdbx_strand_id
1 'polypeptide(L)'
;MLEELQNQIKDARVSAVKVASSNYDNSEIAAAIRRSAEHLGWADERRGVFGKTIKEGAKVLVKPNFVLHKNQGKDGLLPLITHQSIIRAVVAEVLKANPAQVIVGDAPVQSCDFDALLRETKLDEWARNLHEQDARFKGIVDFRRMVSRFIGGVREAEENRRAMENFVLFNLGADSLLEPLTEDENSFRVTSYDPRLMAKTHSPGNHQYLVAREIIEADVVINLPKLKTHKKAGITNALKNLVGINGNKEFLPHHRIGDAGAGGDCYPDKNLVKRGLEAIFDWQNMTTSPAKGRMLATIGTQFERVMRLQGDETGIEGAWSGNETVPRMCLDLNRVLLYGKVDASFGDEVQRRVLHISDAVIAGQGDGPLASDALPLGLILASENAAAMDWVGAFLLGYDARKISLLMNSLRDFRWRIADFQTDEIELLGDWAANQTAANLIELASNQNVRHPAGWRDAKAENAVG
;
A
#
# COMPACT_ATOMS: atom_id res chain seq x y z
N MET A 1 11.33 9.87 -24.59
CA MET A 1 10.38 8.89 -23.97
C MET A 1 11.03 8.14 -22.79
N LEU A 2 12.13 7.41 -22.97
CA LEU A 2 12.80 6.74 -21.83
C LEU A 2 13.35 7.74 -20.81
N GLU A 3 13.97 8.82 -21.25
CA GLU A 3 14.44 9.91 -20.38
C GLU A 3 13.31 10.56 -19.56
N GLU A 4 12.13 10.76 -20.18
CA GLU A 4 10.95 11.29 -19.46
C GLU A 4 10.44 10.32 -18.39
N LEU A 5 10.49 8.99 -18.65
CA LEU A 5 10.11 8.00 -17.66
C LEU A 5 11.15 7.93 -16.53
N GLN A 6 12.44 8.05 -16.87
CA GLN A 6 13.49 8.05 -15.86
C GLN A 6 13.43 9.29 -14.94
N ASN A 7 12.96 10.42 -15.45
CA ASN A 7 12.84 11.65 -14.66
C ASN A 7 11.83 11.53 -13.51
N GLN A 8 10.87 10.60 -13.54
CA GLN A 8 9.91 10.45 -12.43
C GLN A 8 10.59 10.02 -11.11
N ILE A 9 11.72 9.30 -11.15
CA ILE A 9 12.44 8.97 -9.91
C ILE A 9 13.23 10.16 -9.33
N LYS A 10 13.42 11.23 -10.11
CA LYS A 10 14.04 12.50 -9.71
C LYS A 10 13.02 13.57 -9.35
N ASP A 11 11.74 13.35 -9.63
CA ASP A 11 10.70 14.35 -9.36
C ASP A 11 10.34 14.33 -7.86
N ALA A 12 10.80 15.34 -7.15
CA ALA A 12 10.55 15.51 -5.72
C ALA A 12 9.31 16.40 -5.42
N ARG A 13 8.53 16.79 -6.46
CA ARG A 13 7.36 17.66 -6.28
C ARG A 13 6.16 16.90 -5.76
N VAL A 14 5.49 17.49 -4.78
CA VAL A 14 4.24 17.01 -4.21
C VAL A 14 3.20 18.12 -4.22
N SER A 15 2.11 17.92 -4.92
CA SER A 15 0.97 18.83 -4.85
C SER A 15 0.06 18.45 -3.70
N ALA A 16 -0.32 19.43 -2.86
CA ALA A 16 -1.26 19.27 -1.75
C ALA A 16 -2.39 20.30 -1.89
N VAL A 17 -3.56 19.82 -2.29
CA VAL A 17 -4.72 20.66 -2.61
C VAL A 17 -5.85 20.46 -1.61
N LYS A 18 -6.37 21.55 -1.06
CA LYS A 18 -7.52 21.55 -0.16
C LYS A 18 -8.81 21.20 -0.91
N VAL A 19 -9.62 20.36 -0.28
CA VAL A 19 -11.02 20.13 -0.62
C VAL A 19 -11.87 20.88 0.39
N ALA A 20 -12.81 21.69 -0.09
CA ALA A 20 -13.57 22.62 0.77
C ALA A 20 -14.42 21.88 1.81
N SER A 21 -14.91 20.68 1.47
CA SER A 21 -15.70 19.86 2.38
C SER A 21 -15.20 18.41 2.44
N SER A 22 -15.31 17.78 3.59
CA SER A 22 -14.96 16.36 3.79
C SER A 22 -16.05 15.38 3.34
N ASN A 23 -17.09 15.84 2.62
CA ASN A 23 -18.22 15.02 2.20
C ASN A 23 -18.03 14.34 0.84
N TYR A 24 -16.84 14.45 0.21
CA TYR A 24 -16.51 13.89 -1.11
C TYR A 24 -17.45 14.36 -2.23
N ASP A 25 -17.80 15.62 -2.25
CA ASP A 25 -18.55 16.20 -3.37
C ASP A 25 -17.80 15.98 -4.69
N ASN A 26 -18.48 15.45 -5.69
CA ASN A 26 -17.86 15.03 -6.95
C ASN A 26 -17.21 16.20 -7.70
N SER A 27 -17.81 17.39 -7.64
CA SER A 27 -17.29 18.58 -8.32
C SER A 27 -16.04 19.12 -7.65
N GLU A 28 -16.01 19.13 -6.31
CA GLU A 28 -14.85 19.53 -5.51
C GLU A 28 -13.68 18.58 -5.68
N ILE A 29 -13.93 17.25 -5.66
CA ILE A 29 -12.92 16.22 -5.90
C ILE A 29 -12.33 16.37 -7.31
N ALA A 30 -13.16 16.49 -8.33
CA ALA A 30 -12.69 16.69 -9.71
C ALA A 30 -11.87 17.98 -9.87
N ALA A 31 -12.30 19.08 -9.23
CA ALA A 31 -11.57 20.35 -9.23
C ALA A 31 -10.21 20.23 -8.51
N ALA A 32 -10.15 19.52 -7.37
CA ALA A 32 -8.90 19.31 -6.63
C ALA A 32 -7.90 18.45 -7.43
N ILE A 33 -8.36 17.37 -8.09
CA ILE A 33 -7.53 16.54 -8.97
C ILE A 33 -7.00 17.38 -10.14
N ARG A 34 -7.83 18.23 -10.75
CA ARG A 34 -7.42 19.12 -11.84
C ARG A 34 -6.33 20.10 -11.38
N ARG A 35 -6.53 20.80 -10.27
CA ARG A 35 -5.54 21.71 -9.70
C ARG A 35 -4.23 21.00 -9.39
N SER A 36 -4.29 19.79 -8.81
CA SER A 36 -3.09 18.98 -8.55
C SER A 36 -2.31 18.68 -9.82
N ALA A 37 -3.01 18.30 -10.89
CA ALA A 37 -2.39 18.02 -12.19
C ALA A 37 -1.82 19.28 -12.86
N GLU A 38 -2.46 20.42 -12.69
CA GLU A 38 -1.96 21.73 -13.17
C GLU A 38 -0.65 22.10 -12.44
N HIS A 39 -0.59 21.97 -11.11
CA HIS A 39 0.61 22.22 -10.32
C HIS A 39 1.81 21.33 -10.77
N LEU A 40 1.53 20.08 -11.11
CA LEU A 40 2.55 19.11 -11.53
C LEU A 40 2.84 19.16 -13.05
N GLY A 41 2.11 19.98 -13.80
CA GLY A 41 2.30 20.12 -15.23
C GLY A 41 1.77 18.94 -16.06
N TRP A 42 0.84 18.13 -15.54
CA TRP A 42 0.25 16.97 -16.22
C TRP A 42 -0.83 17.36 -17.24
N ALA A 43 -1.45 18.52 -17.05
CA ALA A 43 -2.58 18.97 -17.84
C ALA A 43 -2.18 19.43 -19.26
N ASP A 44 -3.07 19.18 -20.20
CA ASP A 44 -3.03 19.66 -21.58
C ASP A 44 -4.37 20.30 -21.94
N GLU A 45 -4.34 21.42 -22.64
CA GLU A 45 -5.56 22.19 -22.96
C GLU A 45 -6.57 21.41 -23.80
N ARG A 46 -6.12 20.49 -24.67
CA ARG A 46 -6.96 19.73 -25.59
C ARG A 46 -7.32 18.34 -25.06
N ARG A 47 -6.41 17.72 -24.30
CA ARG A 47 -6.53 16.32 -23.85
C ARG A 47 -6.83 16.17 -22.36
N GLY A 48 -7.09 17.29 -21.66
CA GLY A 48 -7.55 17.30 -20.27
C GLY A 48 -6.43 17.11 -19.24
N VAL A 49 -6.83 16.74 -18.03
CA VAL A 49 -6.02 16.73 -16.80
C VAL A 49 -4.76 15.87 -16.90
N PHE A 50 -4.80 14.77 -17.64
CA PHE A 50 -3.66 13.84 -17.81
C PHE A 50 -3.08 13.87 -19.24
N GLY A 51 -3.39 14.91 -20.03
CA GLY A 51 -3.07 14.94 -21.46
C GLY A 51 -1.58 14.96 -21.80
N LYS A 52 -0.71 15.43 -20.88
CA LYS A 52 0.75 15.39 -21.07
C LYS A 52 1.37 14.07 -20.58
N THR A 53 0.70 13.37 -19.67
CA THR A 53 1.22 12.15 -19.06
C THR A 53 0.70 10.86 -19.70
N ILE A 54 -0.53 10.90 -20.25
CA ILE A 54 -1.15 9.79 -20.97
C ILE A 54 -1.11 10.08 -22.46
N LYS A 55 -0.39 9.26 -23.22
CA LYS A 55 -0.39 9.33 -24.70
C LYS A 55 -1.68 8.76 -25.24
N GLU A 56 -2.11 9.25 -26.43
CA GLU A 56 -3.22 8.66 -27.14
C GLU A 56 -2.92 7.19 -27.47
N GLY A 57 -3.91 6.33 -27.26
CA GLY A 57 -3.77 4.90 -27.44
C GLY A 57 -3.03 4.16 -26.32
N ALA A 58 -2.64 4.83 -25.23
CA ALA A 58 -1.99 4.18 -24.10
C ALA A 58 -2.92 3.23 -23.35
N LYS A 59 -2.36 2.17 -22.78
CA LYS A 59 -3.03 1.29 -21.81
C LYS A 59 -2.88 1.91 -20.42
N VAL A 60 -3.99 2.19 -19.75
CA VAL A 60 -3.99 2.82 -18.42
C VAL A 60 -4.58 1.89 -17.39
N LEU A 61 -3.89 1.76 -16.26
CA LEU A 61 -4.39 1.07 -15.09
C LEU A 61 -4.55 2.05 -13.93
N VAL A 62 -5.74 2.06 -13.35
CA VAL A 62 -6.06 2.82 -12.12
C VAL A 62 -6.09 1.86 -10.95
N LYS A 63 -5.23 2.07 -9.95
CA LYS A 63 -5.07 1.17 -8.79
C LYS A 63 -5.51 1.84 -7.50
N PRO A 64 -6.76 1.63 -7.06
CA PRO A 64 -7.24 2.09 -5.75
C PRO A 64 -6.64 1.29 -4.59
N ASN A 65 -7.01 1.64 -3.35
CA ASN A 65 -6.74 0.88 -2.14
C ASN A 65 -8.05 0.30 -1.61
N PHE A 66 -8.34 -0.95 -1.90
CA PHE A 66 -9.63 -1.59 -1.53
C PHE A 66 -9.61 -2.36 -0.21
N VAL A 67 -8.49 -2.74 0.30
CA VAL A 67 -8.25 -3.43 1.58
C VAL A 67 -9.27 -4.50 1.97
N LEU A 68 -10.47 -4.10 2.43
CA LEU A 68 -11.51 -4.99 2.96
C LEU A 68 -12.89 -4.36 2.76
N HIS A 69 -13.93 -5.20 2.58
CA HIS A 69 -15.33 -4.78 2.42
C HIS A 69 -15.98 -4.25 3.71
N LYS A 70 -15.31 -4.41 4.86
CA LYS A 70 -15.81 -3.97 6.17
C LYS A 70 -14.67 -3.46 7.04
N ASN A 71 -14.79 -2.25 7.56
CA ASN A 71 -13.86 -1.71 8.54
C ASN A 71 -14.06 -2.41 9.91
N GLN A 72 -12.99 -2.80 10.55
CA GLN A 72 -13.00 -3.30 11.93
C GLN A 72 -13.05 -2.16 12.97
N GLY A 73 -12.78 -0.92 12.55
CA GLY A 73 -13.01 0.32 13.32
C GLY A 73 -14.47 0.79 13.21
N LYS A 74 -14.77 1.97 13.76
CA LYS A 74 -16.15 2.47 13.92
C LYS A 74 -16.67 3.33 12.75
N ASP A 75 -15.78 3.86 11.89
CA ASP A 75 -16.14 4.93 10.94
C ASP A 75 -16.39 4.42 9.49
N GLY A 76 -16.82 3.17 9.34
CA GLY A 76 -17.17 2.59 8.04
C GLY A 76 -15.99 2.54 7.05
N LEU A 77 -16.30 2.64 5.76
CA LEU A 77 -15.29 2.51 4.70
C LEU A 77 -14.48 3.79 4.43
N LEU A 78 -14.93 4.96 4.88
CA LEU A 78 -14.32 6.25 4.58
C LEU A 78 -12.82 6.33 4.92
N PRO A 79 -12.35 5.93 6.13
CA PRO A 79 -10.93 5.94 6.47
C PRO A 79 -10.18 4.68 5.97
N LEU A 80 -10.89 3.69 5.43
CA LEU A 80 -10.34 2.39 5.12
C LEU A 80 -9.86 2.26 3.68
N ILE A 81 -10.69 2.69 2.71
CA ILE A 81 -10.47 2.50 1.27
C ILE A 81 -10.43 3.83 0.52
N THR A 82 -9.89 3.82 -0.68
CA THR A 82 -10.01 4.94 -1.61
C THR A 82 -11.48 5.20 -1.94
N HIS A 83 -11.94 6.42 -1.74
CA HIS A 83 -13.34 6.78 -1.96
C HIS A 83 -13.73 6.70 -3.44
N GLN A 84 -14.94 6.21 -3.72
CA GLN A 84 -15.44 6.03 -5.08
C GLN A 84 -15.50 7.31 -5.91
N SER A 85 -15.69 8.49 -5.30
CA SER A 85 -15.66 9.78 -6.02
C SER A 85 -14.30 10.05 -6.66
N ILE A 86 -13.21 9.70 -5.99
CA ILE A 86 -11.84 9.87 -6.52
C ILE A 86 -11.61 8.92 -7.69
N ILE A 87 -12.00 7.64 -7.55
CA ILE A 87 -11.86 6.64 -8.61
C ILE A 87 -12.63 7.09 -9.86
N ARG A 88 -13.90 7.52 -9.70
CA ARG A 88 -14.75 7.99 -10.78
C ARG A 88 -14.19 9.23 -11.46
N ALA A 89 -13.74 10.21 -10.69
CA ALA A 89 -13.18 11.45 -11.21
C ALA A 89 -11.89 11.19 -12.02
N VAL A 90 -10.99 10.33 -11.49
CA VAL A 90 -9.75 9.97 -12.20
C VAL A 90 -10.06 9.24 -13.50
N VAL A 91 -10.93 8.21 -13.48
CA VAL A 91 -11.28 7.44 -14.68
C VAL A 91 -11.92 8.35 -15.74
N ALA A 92 -12.81 9.25 -15.33
CA ALA A 92 -13.44 10.22 -16.25
C ALA A 92 -12.40 11.14 -16.93
N GLU A 93 -11.39 11.61 -16.18
CA GLU A 93 -10.33 12.45 -16.73
C GLU A 93 -9.33 11.65 -17.59
N VAL A 94 -9.06 10.39 -17.24
CA VAL A 94 -8.23 9.47 -18.04
C VAL A 94 -8.85 9.24 -19.43
N LEU A 95 -10.15 9.01 -19.51
CA LEU A 95 -10.85 8.76 -20.78
C LEU A 95 -10.77 9.96 -21.75
N LYS A 96 -10.66 11.20 -21.24
CA LYS A 96 -10.46 12.41 -22.06
C LYS A 96 -9.10 12.44 -22.77
N ALA A 97 -8.07 11.77 -22.20
CA ALA A 97 -6.76 11.66 -22.84
C ALA A 97 -6.72 10.66 -24.02
N ASN A 98 -7.85 10.03 -24.35
CA ASN A 98 -8.04 9.07 -25.44
C ASN A 98 -7.13 7.81 -25.34
N PRO A 99 -7.14 7.07 -24.20
CA PRO A 99 -6.39 5.82 -24.06
C PRO A 99 -7.00 4.72 -24.94
N ALA A 100 -6.22 3.65 -25.24
CA ALA A 100 -6.74 2.43 -25.85
C ALA A 100 -7.61 1.63 -24.89
N GLN A 101 -7.24 1.61 -23.62
CA GLN A 101 -8.02 0.96 -22.58
C GLN A 101 -7.75 1.55 -21.20
N VAL A 102 -8.75 1.43 -20.32
CA VAL A 102 -8.68 1.76 -18.90
C VAL A 102 -9.18 0.58 -18.09
N ILE A 103 -8.37 0.11 -17.13
CA ILE A 103 -8.74 -0.93 -16.16
C ILE A 103 -8.63 -0.32 -14.77
N VAL A 104 -9.58 -0.62 -13.88
CA VAL A 104 -9.44 -0.39 -12.43
C VAL A 104 -9.15 -1.74 -11.77
N GLY A 105 -8.20 -1.83 -10.84
CA GLY A 105 -7.91 -3.11 -10.21
C GLY A 105 -7.07 -3.03 -8.94
N ASP A 106 -7.29 -4.00 -8.04
CA ASP A 106 -6.55 -4.16 -6.77
C ASP A 106 -6.61 -5.61 -6.30
N ALA A 107 -5.63 -6.03 -5.48
CA ALA A 107 -5.67 -7.27 -4.71
C ALA A 107 -5.89 -6.95 -3.21
N PRO A 108 -7.13 -6.86 -2.74
CA PRO A 108 -7.42 -6.64 -1.33
C PRO A 108 -7.03 -7.84 -0.46
N VAL A 109 -7.22 -7.73 0.86
CA VAL A 109 -6.98 -8.83 1.80
C VAL A 109 -7.75 -10.08 1.36
N GLN A 110 -7.17 -11.28 1.55
CA GLN A 110 -7.70 -12.55 1.06
C GLN A 110 -9.14 -12.84 1.51
N SER A 111 -9.53 -12.37 2.68
CA SER A 111 -10.89 -12.50 3.23
C SER A 111 -11.87 -11.42 2.77
N CYS A 112 -11.45 -10.51 1.88
CA CYS A 112 -12.35 -9.49 1.35
C CYS A 112 -13.42 -10.11 0.44
N ASP A 113 -14.69 -9.87 0.73
CA ASP A 113 -15.77 -10.06 -0.23
C ASP A 113 -15.72 -8.87 -1.21
N PHE A 114 -15.16 -9.11 -2.39
CA PHE A 114 -14.94 -8.07 -3.40
C PHE A 114 -16.26 -7.56 -3.99
N ASP A 115 -17.20 -8.46 -4.22
CA ASP A 115 -18.51 -8.09 -4.75
C ASP A 115 -19.32 -7.27 -3.75
N ALA A 116 -19.23 -7.62 -2.45
CA ALA A 116 -19.85 -6.82 -1.40
C ALA A 116 -19.24 -5.41 -1.31
N LEU A 117 -17.92 -5.29 -1.46
CA LEU A 117 -17.23 -4.00 -1.48
C LEU A 117 -17.71 -3.15 -2.67
N LEU A 118 -17.79 -3.73 -3.86
CA LEU A 118 -18.24 -3.00 -5.05
C LEU A 118 -19.71 -2.56 -4.93
N ARG A 119 -20.59 -3.41 -4.37
CA ARG A 119 -21.99 -3.03 -4.10
C ARG A 119 -22.12 -1.93 -3.07
N GLU A 120 -21.42 -2.01 -1.94
CA GLU A 120 -21.45 -1.01 -0.86
C GLU A 120 -21.00 0.37 -1.37
N THR A 121 -20.00 0.40 -2.24
CA THR A 121 -19.47 1.63 -2.85
C THR A 121 -20.22 2.05 -4.11
N LYS A 122 -21.20 1.26 -4.59
CA LYS A 122 -21.90 1.45 -5.87
C LYS A 122 -20.95 1.55 -7.07
N LEU A 123 -19.79 0.90 -6.97
CA LEU A 123 -18.83 0.83 -8.06
C LEU A 123 -19.20 -0.25 -9.08
N ASP A 124 -19.94 -1.28 -8.70
CA ASP A 124 -20.44 -2.32 -9.60
C ASP A 124 -21.42 -1.79 -10.65
N GLU A 125 -22.41 -1.01 -10.24
CA GLU A 125 -23.38 -0.37 -11.13
C GLU A 125 -22.70 0.68 -12.01
N TRP A 126 -21.88 1.54 -11.41
CA TRP A 126 -21.13 2.54 -12.15
C TRP A 126 -20.21 1.93 -13.22
N ALA A 127 -19.51 0.84 -12.90
CA ALA A 127 -18.58 0.21 -13.82
C ALA A 127 -19.31 -0.44 -15.01
N ARG A 128 -20.47 -1.07 -14.78
CA ARG A 128 -21.30 -1.62 -15.85
C ARG A 128 -21.79 -0.51 -16.78
N ASN A 129 -22.39 0.53 -16.22
CA ASN A 129 -22.93 1.65 -17.01
C ASN A 129 -21.82 2.34 -17.82
N LEU A 130 -20.62 2.53 -17.23
CA LEU A 130 -19.51 3.14 -17.94
C LEU A 130 -18.99 2.24 -19.07
N HIS A 131 -18.87 0.94 -18.85
CA HIS A 131 -18.45 -0.01 -19.87
C HIS A 131 -19.40 -0.05 -21.08
N GLU A 132 -20.70 0.06 -20.83
CA GLU A 132 -21.73 0.15 -21.88
C GLU A 132 -21.64 1.45 -22.70
N GLN A 133 -21.24 2.54 -22.05
CA GLN A 133 -21.09 3.88 -22.69
C GLN A 133 -19.75 4.06 -23.40
N ASP A 134 -18.68 3.46 -22.89
CA ASP A 134 -17.33 3.60 -23.41
C ASP A 134 -16.56 2.28 -23.35
N ALA A 135 -16.44 1.61 -24.49
CA ALA A 135 -15.81 0.31 -24.63
C ALA A 135 -14.31 0.30 -24.28
N ARG A 136 -13.67 1.48 -24.13
CA ARG A 136 -12.28 1.61 -23.66
C ARG A 136 -12.15 1.29 -22.18
N PHE A 137 -13.18 1.54 -21.39
CA PHE A 137 -13.22 1.12 -19.98
C PHE A 137 -13.51 -0.38 -19.88
N LYS A 138 -12.60 -1.16 -19.32
CA LYS A 138 -12.68 -2.64 -19.26
C LYS A 138 -13.28 -3.17 -17.94
N GLY A 139 -13.60 -2.29 -17.00
CA GLY A 139 -14.23 -2.65 -15.73
C GLY A 139 -13.27 -2.63 -14.54
N ILE A 140 -13.74 -3.24 -13.45
CA ILE A 140 -13.00 -3.37 -12.19
C ILE A 140 -12.59 -4.82 -11.98
N VAL A 141 -11.30 -5.07 -11.74
CA VAL A 141 -10.70 -6.41 -11.68
C VAL A 141 -10.16 -6.70 -10.28
N ASP A 142 -10.54 -7.86 -9.74
CA ASP A 142 -9.92 -8.45 -8.55
C ASP A 142 -8.58 -9.10 -8.97
N PHE A 143 -7.45 -8.56 -8.50
CA PHE A 143 -6.13 -9.08 -8.83
C PHE A 143 -5.73 -10.30 -7.99
N ARG A 144 -6.53 -10.72 -7.03
CA ARG A 144 -6.20 -11.92 -6.25
C ARG A 144 -6.31 -13.17 -7.12
N ARG A 145 -5.26 -13.97 -7.10
CA ARG A 145 -5.29 -15.31 -7.67
C ARG A 145 -6.08 -16.27 -6.79
N MET A 146 -5.85 -16.22 -5.49
CA MET A 146 -6.52 -17.03 -4.49
C MET A 146 -7.30 -16.16 -3.52
N VAL A 147 -8.46 -16.59 -3.11
CA VAL A 147 -9.22 -16.02 -1.99
C VAL A 147 -9.41 -17.07 -0.91
N SER A 148 -9.37 -16.67 0.34
CA SER A 148 -9.51 -17.57 1.48
C SER A 148 -10.74 -17.18 2.29
N ARG A 149 -11.51 -18.19 2.68
CA ARG A 149 -12.60 -18.03 3.64
C ARG A 149 -12.13 -18.44 5.03
N PHE A 150 -12.35 -17.55 6.00
CA PHE A 150 -12.00 -17.79 7.40
C PHE A 150 -13.28 -17.84 8.23
N ILE A 151 -13.38 -18.85 9.12
CA ILE A 151 -14.45 -18.97 10.12
C ILE A 151 -13.80 -19.16 11.49
N GLY A 152 -14.11 -18.26 12.44
CA GLY A 152 -13.49 -18.30 13.76
C GLY A 152 -11.94 -18.18 13.76
N GLY A 153 -11.37 -17.45 12.80
CA GLY A 153 -9.92 -17.30 12.65
C GLY A 153 -9.20 -18.50 12.01
N VAL A 154 -9.94 -19.54 11.62
CA VAL A 154 -9.39 -20.73 10.93
C VAL A 154 -9.71 -20.66 9.46
N ARG A 155 -8.70 -20.91 8.60
CA ARG A 155 -8.88 -21.00 7.15
C ARG A 155 -9.64 -22.28 6.81
N GLU A 156 -10.86 -22.15 6.29
CA GLU A 156 -11.73 -23.29 5.95
C GLU A 156 -11.71 -23.65 4.46
N ALA A 157 -11.55 -22.67 3.60
CA ALA A 157 -11.55 -22.89 2.15
C ALA A 157 -10.65 -21.90 1.43
N GLU A 158 -10.08 -22.37 0.33
CA GLU A 158 -9.41 -21.55 -0.67
C GLU A 158 -10.09 -21.74 -2.02
N GLU A 159 -10.22 -20.64 -2.74
CA GLU A 159 -10.80 -20.63 -4.08
C GLU A 159 -9.81 -19.95 -5.04
N ASN A 160 -9.52 -20.63 -6.15
CA ASN A 160 -8.74 -20.06 -7.25
C ASN A 160 -9.66 -19.18 -8.11
N ARG A 161 -9.38 -17.88 -8.14
CA ARG A 161 -10.16 -16.87 -8.88
C ARG A 161 -9.61 -16.58 -10.26
N ARG A 162 -8.29 -16.72 -10.46
CA ARG A 162 -7.63 -16.37 -11.69
C ARG A 162 -6.54 -17.37 -12.04
N ALA A 163 -6.41 -17.69 -13.34
CA ALA A 163 -5.38 -18.58 -13.86
C ALA A 163 -3.98 -17.92 -13.80
N MET A 164 -2.92 -18.73 -13.82
CA MET A 164 -1.53 -18.24 -13.69
C MET A 164 -1.09 -17.34 -14.85
N GLU A 165 -1.62 -17.53 -16.05
CA GLU A 165 -1.34 -16.69 -17.22
C GLU A 165 -1.75 -15.21 -17.03
N ASN A 166 -2.63 -14.93 -16.08
CA ASN A 166 -3.00 -13.55 -15.72
C ASN A 166 -1.99 -12.87 -14.79
N PHE A 167 -0.85 -13.52 -14.54
CA PHE A 167 0.19 -13.01 -13.66
C PHE A 167 1.56 -13.08 -14.33
N VAL A 168 2.49 -12.28 -13.81
CA VAL A 168 3.91 -12.34 -14.11
C VAL A 168 4.64 -12.67 -12.81
N LEU A 169 5.43 -13.74 -12.80
CA LEU A 169 6.22 -14.14 -11.64
C LEU A 169 7.62 -13.53 -11.75
N PHE A 170 7.87 -12.50 -10.97
CA PHE A 170 9.17 -11.86 -10.86
C PHE A 170 10.03 -12.53 -9.79
N ASN A 171 11.33 -12.59 -10.02
CA ASN A 171 12.31 -13.01 -9.02
C ASN A 171 13.44 -11.96 -8.99
N LEU A 172 13.58 -11.23 -7.88
CA LEU A 172 14.65 -10.25 -7.70
C LEU A 172 15.97 -10.93 -7.29
N GLY A 173 15.96 -12.19 -6.89
CA GLY A 173 17.15 -12.89 -6.44
C GLY A 173 17.91 -12.13 -5.36
N ALA A 174 19.24 -12.05 -5.49
CA ALA A 174 20.11 -11.31 -4.57
C ALA A 174 19.94 -9.78 -4.62
N ASP A 175 19.26 -9.24 -5.63
CA ASP A 175 18.94 -7.81 -5.71
C ASP A 175 17.73 -7.43 -4.85
N SER A 176 17.00 -8.39 -4.25
CA SER A 176 15.89 -8.12 -3.33
C SER A 176 16.39 -7.38 -2.10
N LEU A 177 15.59 -6.42 -1.62
CA LEU A 177 15.88 -5.74 -0.35
C LEU A 177 15.66 -6.65 0.87
N LEU A 178 15.00 -7.80 0.69
CA LEU A 178 14.87 -8.84 1.70
C LEU A 178 16.13 -9.70 1.84
N GLU A 179 16.99 -9.79 0.82
CA GLU A 179 18.16 -10.67 0.82
C GLU A 179 19.04 -10.51 2.08
N PRO A 180 19.39 -9.28 2.53
CA PRO A 180 20.19 -9.09 3.75
C PRO A 180 19.51 -9.56 5.04
N LEU A 181 18.20 -9.85 5.00
CA LEU A 181 17.44 -10.38 6.13
C LEU A 181 17.19 -11.89 6.06
N THR A 182 17.69 -12.57 5.02
CA THR A 182 17.33 -13.93 4.66
C THR A 182 18.46 -14.91 5.02
N GLU A 183 18.92 -14.90 6.29
CA GLU A 183 19.89 -15.87 6.79
C GLU A 183 19.26 -17.27 6.97
N ASP A 184 17.99 -17.31 7.40
CA ASP A 184 17.17 -18.53 7.54
C ASP A 184 15.92 -18.41 6.66
N GLU A 185 15.80 -19.27 5.65
CA GLU A 185 14.65 -19.32 4.73
C GLU A 185 13.32 -19.57 5.44
N ASN A 186 13.35 -20.19 6.63
CA ASN A 186 12.17 -20.50 7.43
C ASN A 186 11.74 -19.36 8.36
N SER A 187 12.43 -18.20 8.34
CA SER A 187 12.15 -17.09 9.26
C SER A 187 10.91 -16.28 8.85
N PHE A 188 10.62 -16.15 7.55
CA PHE A 188 9.54 -15.30 7.06
C PHE A 188 8.14 -15.83 7.38
N ARG A 189 7.25 -14.91 7.75
CA ARG A 189 5.84 -15.17 8.06
C ARG A 189 4.91 -14.16 7.40
N VAL A 190 3.71 -14.63 7.13
CA VAL A 190 2.54 -13.78 6.84
C VAL A 190 1.35 -14.32 7.61
N THR A 191 0.54 -13.45 8.17
CA THR A 191 -0.60 -13.79 9.02
C THR A 191 -1.55 -14.78 8.34
N SER A 192 -1.90 -15.86 9.06
CA SER A 192 -2.85 -16.89 8.63
C SER A 192 -2.43 -17.69 7.39
N TYR A 193 -1.11 -17.87 7.18
CA TYR A 193 -0.57 -18.66 6.07
C TYR A 193 0.47 -19.68 6.57
N ASP A 194 0.55 -20.80 5.85
CA ASP A 194 1.54 -21.84 6.08
C ASP A 194 2.96 -21.31 5.81
N PRO A 195 3.84 -21.24 6.82
CA PRO A 195 5.19 -20.70 6.67
C PRO A 195 6.04 -21.48 5.67
N ARG A 196 5.77 -22.77 5.44
CA ARG A 196 6.49 -23.60 4.46
C ARG A 196 6.27 -23.13 3.01
N LEU A 197 5.18 -22.39 2.73
CA LEU A 197 4.94 -21.77 1.43
C LEU A 197 5.82 -20.55 1.25
N MET A 198 6.05 -19.78 2.32
CA MET A 198 6.95 -18.61 2.30
C MET A 198 8.39 -19.00 1.97
N ALA A 199 8.92 -20.08 2.55
CA ALA A 199 10.26 -20.59 2.30
C ALA A 199 10.50 -20.97 0.82
N LYS A 200 9.45 -21.32 0.08
CA LYS A 200 9.54 -21.63 -1.36
C LYS A 200 9.66 -20.37 -2.22
N THR A 201 9.15 -19.25 -1.75
CA THR A 201 9.08 -17.99 -2.50
C THR A 201 10.12 -16.97 -2.07
N HIS A 202 10.60 -17.09 -0.82
CA HIS A 202 11.63 -16.24 -0.23
C HIS A 202 12.67 -17.08 0.51
N SER A 203 13.83 -17.24 -0.10
CA SER A 203 15.01 -17.93 0.42
C SER A 203 16.28 -17.27 -0.13
N PRO A 204 17.47 -17.55 0.39
CA PRO A 204 18.69 -16.92 -0.12
C PRO A 204 18.83 -17.01 -1.65
N GLY A 205 19.00 -15.85 -2.30
CA GLY A 205 19.07 -15.73 -3.75
C GLY A 205 17.74 -15.93 -4.52
N ASN A 206 16.61 -16.05 -3.80
CA ASN A 206 15.29 -16.28 -4.42
C ASN A 206 14.22 -15.48 -3.69
N HIS A 207 13.78 -14.37 -4.29
CA HIS A 207 12.72 -13.50 -3.75
C HIS A 207 11.69 -13.22 -4.82
N GLN A 208 10.57 -13.92 -4.76
CA GLN A 208 9.56 -13.96 -5.80
C GLN A 208 8.33 -13.11 -5.45
N TYR A 209 7.73 -12.51 -6.50
CA TYR A 209 6.48 -11.76 -6.42
C TYR A 209 5.59 -12.11 -7.61
N LEU A 210 4.32 -12.45 -7.34
CA LEU A 210 3.34 -12.83 -8.35
C LEU A 210 2.44 -11.64 -8.68
N VAL A 211 2.78 -10.87 -9.70
CA VAL A 211 2.15 -9.58 -10.01
C VAL A 211 1.11 -9.71 -11.11
N ALA A 212 -0.03 -9.05 -10.95
CA ALA A 212 -1.10 -9.03 -11.95
C ALA A 212 -0.58 -8.49 -13.29
N ARG A 213 -0.84 -9.23 -14.37
CA ARG A 213 -0.31 -8.94 -15.71
C ARG A 213 -0.76 -7.59 -16.23
N GLU A 214 -2.00 -7.20 -15.95
CA GLU A 214 -2.60 -5.94 -16.40
C GLU A 214 -1.80 -4.72 -15.95
N ILE A 215 -1.19 -4.75 -14.76
CA ILE A 215 -0.41 -3.62 -14.27
C ILE A 215 0.98 -3.56 -14.93
N ILE A 216 1.53 -4.71 -15.30
CA ILE A 216 2.83 -4.79 -15.99
C ILE A 216 2.69 -4.43 -17.48
N GLU A 217 1.54 -4.71 -18.09
CA GLU A 217 1.22 -4.33 -19.48
C GLU A 217 0.77 -2.88 -19.64
N ALA A 218 0.49 -2.18 -18.55
CA ALA A 218 0.08 -0.77 -18.60
C ALA A 218 1.25 0.15 -19.00
N ASP A 219 0.99 1.11 -19.88
CA ASP A 219 1.91 2.20 -20.19
C ASP A 219 1.93 3.26 -19.08
N VAL A 220 0.75 3.47 -18.45
CA VAL A 220 0.57 4.38 -17.33
C VAL A 220 -0.21 3.72 -16.22
N VAL A 221 0.31 3.81 -15.00
CA VAL A 221 -0.38 3.38 -13.79
C VAL A 221 -0.72 4.60 -12.94
N ILE A 222 -2.00 4.75 -12.59
CA ILE A 222 -2.44 5.78 -11.65
C ILE A 222 -2.75 5.12 -10.32
N ASN A 223 -1.84 5.27 -9.38
CA ASN A 223 -1.94 4.72 -8.03
C ASN A 223 -2.77 5.66 -7.15
N LEU A 224 -3.90 5.18 -6.63
CA LEU A 224 -4.84 5.93 -5.80
C LEU A 224 -4.85 5.40 -4.35
N PRO A 225 -3.81 5.68 -3.54
CA PRO A 225 -3.77 5.21 -2.17
C PRO A 225 -4.79 5.94 -1.28
N LYS A 226 -5.14 5.30 -0.15
CA LYS A 226 -5.76 5.93 1.00
C LYS A 226 -4.68 6.25 2.03
N LEU A 227 -4.52 7.52 2.38
CA LEU A 227 -3.59 7.92 3.43
C LEU A 227 -4.09 7.43 4.80
N LYS A 228 -3.30 6.64 5.53
CA LYS A 228 -3.63 6.17 6.89
C LYS A 228 -2.43 5.65 7.65
N THR A 229 -2.51 5.62 8.99
CA THR A 229 -1.58 4.90 9.84
C THR A 229 -1.62 3.39 9.57
N HIS A 230 -0.50 2.70 9.79
CA HIS A 230 -0.40 1.25 9.55
C HIS A 230 0.48 0.57 10.60
N LYS A 231 -0.08 -0.38 11.35
CA LYS A 231 0.59 -1.04 12.48
C LYS A 231 1.89 -1.79 12.13
N LYS A 232 2.12 -2.19 10.86
CA LYS A 232 3.33 -2.94 10.44
C LYS A 232 4.31 -2.11 9.61
N ALA A 233 3.89 -0.99 9.03
CA ALA A 233 4.71 -0.19 8.12
C ALA A 233 4.73 1.32 8.47
N GLY A 234 4.11 1.72 9.58
CA GLY A 234 3.91 3.12 9.96
C GLY A 234 2.79 3.80 9.17
N ILE A 235 2.92 3.80 7.86
CA ILE A 235 2.03 4.48 6.92
C ILE A 235 1.50 3.54 5.83
N THR A 236 0.27 3.75 5.40
CA THR A 236 -0.24 3.35 4.08
C THR A 236 -0.43 4.61 3.27
N ASN A 237 0.30 4.70 2.16
CA ASN A 237 0.12 5.70 1.12
C ASN A 237 0.66 5.11 -0.19
N ALA A 238 1.37 5.84 -1.04
CA ALA A 238 1.75 5.42 -2.39
C ALA A 238 2.63 4.15 -2.41
N LEU A 239 3.71 4.13 -1.61
CA LEU A 239 4.63 2.98 -1.54
C LEU A 239 3.94 1.69 -1.11
N LYS A 240 3.21 1.77 0.01
CA LYS A 240 2.55 0.60 0.61
C LYS A 240 1.34 0.13 -0.19
N ASN A 241 0.65 1.01 -0.93
CA ASN A 241 -0.51 0.63 -1.72
C ASN A 241 -0.15 -0.40 -2.81
N LEU A 242 1.09 -0.42 -3.29
CA LEU A 242 1.55 -1.36 -4.33
C LEU A 242 1.64 -2.83 -3.85
N VAL A 243 1.46 -3.13 -2.58
CA VAL A 243 1.23 -4.52 -2.12
C VAL A 243 0.02 -5.15 -2.81
N GLY A 244 -1.00 -4.35 -3.15
CA GLY A 244 -2.20 -4.78 -3.86
C GLY A 244 -2.02 -5.05 -5.37
N ILE A 245 -0.79 -5.09 -5.90
CA ILE A 245 -0.52 -5.61 -7.25
C ILE A 245 -0.21 -7.11 -7.26
N ASN A 246 0.09 -7.68 -6.07
CA ASN A 246 0.51 -9.07 -5.93
C ASN A 246 -0.68 -9.99 -5.67
N GLY A 247 -0.79 -11.07 -6.47
CA GLY A 247 -1.97 -11.92 -6.50
C GLY A 247 -2.10 -12.93 -5.36
N ASN A 248 -1.01 -13.29 -4.70
CA ASN A 248 -0.99 -14.33 -3.66
C ASN A 248 -0.20 -13.91 -2.41
N LYS A 249 -0.71 -14.30 -1.26
CA LYS A 249 -0.13 -13.96 0.05
C LYS A 249 1.20 -14.64 0.38
N GLU A 250 1.44 -15.83 -0.12
CA GLU A 250 2.71 -16.56 0.06
C GLU A 250 3.92 -15.87 -0.60
N PHE A 251 3.71 -14.83 -1.37
CA PHE A 251 4.76 -13.97 -1.94
C PHE A 251 4.96 -12.66 -1.17
N LEU A 252 4.30 -12.49 -0.01
CA LEU A 252 4.26 -11.23 0.74
C LEU A 252 4.71 -11.43 2.19
N PRO A 253 6.01 -11.57 2.48
CA PRO A 253 6.50 -11.68 3.85
C PRO A 253 6.15 -10.42 4.64
N HIS A 254 5.61 -10.59 5.86
CA HIS A 254 5.15 -9.49 6.69
C HIS A 254 5.97 -9.32 7.98
N HIS A 255 6.71 -10.34 8.40
CA HIS A 255 7.65 -10.29 9.51
C HIS A 255 8.53 -11.53 9.50
N ARG A 256 9.61 -11.49 10.27
CA ARG A 256 10.43 -12.65 10.61
C ARG A 256 10.09 -13.09 12.02
N ILE A 257 10.04 -14.42 12.23
CA ILE A 257 9.78 -15.02 13.53
C ILE A 257 10.80 -14.58 14.59
N GLY A 258 10.34 -14.40 15.82
CA GLY A 258 11.18 -14.08 16.96
C GLY A 258 11.35 -12.58 17.23
N ASP A 259 12.05 -12.30 18.32
CA ASP A 259 12.36 -10.93 18.77
C ASP A 259 13.54 -10.34 18.00
N ALA A 260 13.67 -8.99 18.08
CA ALA A 260 14.74 -8.26 17.41
C ALA A 260 16.15 -8.72 17.83
N GLY A 261 16.34 -9.09 19.10
CA GLY A 261 17.62 -9.57 19.62
C GLY A 261 18.03 -10.95 19.07
N ALA A 262 17.05 -11.73 18.59
CA ALA A 262 17.27 -13.03 17.96
C ALA A 262 17.30 -12.98 16.41
N GLY A 263 17.35 -11.77 15.81
CA GLY A 263 17.36 -11.57 14.36
C GLY A 263 15.98 -11.56 13.72
N GLY A 264 14.89 -11.69 14.50
CA GLY A 264 13.50 -11.52 14.05
C GLY A 264 13.07 -10.06 14.00
N ASP A 265 11.82 -9.81 13.61
CA ASP A 265 11.18 -8.51 13.70
C ASP A 265 9.69 -8.59 14.05
N CYS A 266 9.30 -9.74 14.63
CA CYS A 266 7.93 -9.97 15.08
C CYS A 266 7.57 -9.08 16.29
N TYR A 267 8.50 -8.88 17.22
CA TYR A 267 8.36 -8.02 18.42
C TYR A 267 9.73 -7.52 18.91
N PRO A 268 9.76 -6.41 19.69
CA PRO A 268 11.04 -5.77 20.05
C PRO A 268 11.87 -6.61 21.03
N ASP A 269 11.26 -7.12 22.10
CA ASP A 269 11.98 -7.69 23.24
C ASP A 269 11.70 -9.18 23.41
N LYS A 270 12.69 -9.91 23.95
CA LYS A 270 12.56 -11.33 24.27
C LYS A 270 11.35 -11.60 25.18
N ASN A 271 10.42 -12.41 24.69
CA ASN A 271 9.19 -12.74 25.41
C ASN A 271 8.79 -14.21 25.16
N LEU A 272 8.84 -15.04 26.23
CA LEU A 272 8.53 -16.47 26.14
C LEU A 272 7.06 -16.75 25.83
N VAL A 273 6.14 -15.86 26.27
CA VAL A 273 4.70 -15.98 25.97
C VAL A 273 4.48 -15.78 24.47
N LYS A 274 5.07 -14.72 23.89
CA LYS A 274 5.02 -14.44 22.45
C LYS A 274 5.61 -15.59 21.64
N ARG A 275 6.77 -16.11 22.05
CA ARG A 275 7.41 -17.25 21.37
C ARG A 275 6.53 -18.50 21.40
N GLY A 276 5.84 -18.75 22.50
CA GLY A 276 4.87 -19.85 22.60
C GLY A 276 3.68 -19.64 21.66
N LEU A 277 3.18 -18.41 21.57
CA LEU A 277 2.06 -18.05 20.69
C LEU A 277 2.44 -18.15 19.20
N GLU A 278 3.66 -17.75 18.80
CA GLU A 278 4.18 -17.95 17.44
C GLU A 278 4.15 -19.43 17.03
N ALA A 279 4.63 -20.32 17.91
CA ALA A 279 4.62 -21.75 17.65
C ALA A 279 3.19 -22.31 17.48
N ILE A 280 2.23 -21.82 18.29
CA ILE A 280 0.82 -22.21 18.19
C ILE A 280 0.24 -21.74 16.83
N PHE A 281 0.54 -20.52 16.40
CA PHE A 281 0.08 -20.02 15.12
C PHE A 281 0.71 -20.75 13.93
N ASP A 282 1.99 -21.09 14.00
CA ASP A 282 2.63 -21.93 12.99
C ASP A 282 1.93 -23.29 12.87
N TRP A 283 1.67 -23.96 13.99
CA TRP A 283 0.94 -25.24 13.99
C TRP A 283 -0.48 -25.11 13.48
N GLN A 284 -1.17 -24.01 13.81
CA GLN A 284 -2.51 -23.71 13.31
C GLN A 284 -2.49 -23.53 11.78
N ASN A 285 -1.53 -22.77 11.26
CA ASN A 285 -1.41 -22.48 9.83
C ASN A 285 -0.95 -23.69 9.00
N MET A 286 -0.20 -24.61 9.59
CA MET A 286 0.26 -25.85 8.96
C MET A 286 -0.76 -26.98 9.00
N THR A 287 -1.81 -26.91 9.85
CA THR A 287 -2.78 -28.01 9.97
C THR A 287 -3.85 -27.94 8.88
N THR A 288 -4.16 -29.11 8.31
CA THR A 288 -5.29 -29.29 7.37
C THR A 288 -6.57 -29.73 8.08
N SER A 289 -6.52 -30.03 9.39
CA SER A 289 -7.68 -30.45 10.19
C SER A 289 -8.40 -29.26 10.81
N PRO A 290 -9.66 -28.94 10.42
CA PRO A 290 -10.41 -27.84 11.01
C PRO A 290 -10.60 -27.98 12.53
N ALA A 291 -10.78 -29.21 13.04
CA ALA A 291 -10.93 -29.47 14.47
C ALA A 291 -9.66 -29.14 15.25
N LYS A 292 -8.48 -29.56 14.75
CA LYS A 292 -7.18 -29.22 15.32
C LYS A 292 -6.91 -27.72 15.23
N GLY A 293 -7.24 -27.09 14.09
CA GLY A 293 -7.11 -25.64 13.91
C GLY A 293 -7.92 -24.86 14.94
N ARG A 294 -9.18 -25.22 15.18
CA ARG A 294 -10.02 -24.58 16.22
C ARG A 294 -9.49 -24.79 17.64
N MET A 295 -8.97 -25.99 17.94
CA MET A 295 -8.34 -26.25 19.24
C MET A 295 -7.12 -25.34 19.45
N LEU A 296 -6.23 -25.24 18.47
CA LEU A 296 -5.06 -24.35 18.52
C LEU A 296 -5.45 -22.87 18.62
N ALA A 297 -6.47 -22.43 17.87
CA ALA A 297 -7.01 -21.07 17.98
C ALA A 297 -7.52 -20.77 19.40
N THR A 298 -8.20 -21.73 20.05
CA THR A 298 -8.66 -21.58 21.43
C THR A 298 -7.49 -21.44 22.41
N ILE A 299 -6.42 -22.23 22.24
CA ILE A 299 -5.20 -22.12 23.04
C ILE A 299 -4.54 -20.75 22.79
N GLY A 300 -4.39 -20.34 21.52
CA GLY A 300 -3.83 -19.04 21.14
C GLY A 300 -4.55 -17.87 21.82
N THR A 301 -5.88 -17.90 21.88
CA THR A 301 -6.69 -16.90 22.58
C THR A 301 -6.35 -16.76 24.06
N GLN A 302 -5.95 -17.83 24.75
CA GLN A 302 -5.52 -17.72 26.15
C GLN A 302 -4.15 -17.02 26.27
N PHE A 303 -3.22 -17.29 25.36
CA PHE A 303 -1.94 -16.58 25.32
C PHE A 303 -2.14 -15.07 25.04
N GLU A 304 -3.02 -14.73 24.10
CA GLU A 304 -3.38 -13.32 23.82
C GLU A 304 -3.99 -12.63 25.05
N ARG A 305 -4.82 -13.33 25.83
CA ARG A 305 -5.35 -12.82 27.09
C ARG A 305 -4.25 -12.52 28.09
N VAL A 306 -3.30 -13.42 28.25
CA VAL A 306 -2.15 -13.23 29.15
C VAL A 306 -1.35 -12.00 28.69
N MET A 307 -1.07 -11.86 27.41
CA MET A 307 -0.35 -10.70 26.86
C MET A 307 -1.08 -9.37 27.13
N ARG A 308 -2.39 -9.33 26.93
CA ARG A 308 -3.20 -8.13 27.23
C ARG A 308 -3.18 -7.77 28.72
N LEU A 309 -3.20 -8.77 29.61
CA LEU A 309 -3.06 -8.55 31.05
C LEU A 309 -1.67 -8.02 31.43
N GLN A 310 -0.65 -8.31 30.64
CA GLN A 310 0.69 -7.75 30.77
C GLN A 310 0.85 -6.36 30.12
N GLY A 311 -0.22 -5.78 29.56
CA GLY A 311 -0.20 -4.47 28.89
C GLY A 311 0.39 -4.51 27.48
N ASP A 312 0.54 -5.69 26.87
CA ASP A 312 1.05 -5.80 25.49
C ASP A 312 -0.05 -5.50 24.47
N GLU A 313 0.17 -4.44 23.70
CA GLU A 313 -0.72 -3.99 22.63
C GLU A 313 -0.17 -4.32 21.22
N THR A 314 1.07 -4.82 21.10
CA THR A 314 1.75 -5.01 19.79
C THR A 314 1.52 -6.40 19.17
N GLY A 315 1.24 -7.42 19.99
CA GLY A 315 1.02 -8.78 19.50
C GLY A 315 2.29 -9.44 18.94
N ILE A 316 2.09 -10.40 18.02
CA ILE A 316 3.14 -11.21 17.42
C ILE A 316 3.13 -11.18 15.88
N GLU A 317 2.80 -10.06 15.28
CA GLU A 317 2.66 -9.94 13.82
C GLU A 317 3.59 -8.87 13.20
N GLY A 318 4.62 -8.44 13.89
CA GLY A 318 5.49 -7.34 13.45
C GLY A 318 4.80 -5.97 13.49
N ALA A 319 3.89 -5.74 14.45
CA ALA A 319 3.10 -4.52 14.55
C ALA A 319 3.83 -3.41 15.33
N TRP A 320 5.07 -3.08 14.92
CA TRP A 320 5.91 -2.08 15.59
C TRP A 320 6.93 -1.45 14.62
N SER A 321 7.56 -0.37 15.04
CA SER A 321 8.46 0.46 14.22
C SER A 321 9.75 -0.23 13.78
N GLY A 322 10.18 -1.30 14.47
CA GLY A 322 11.34 -2.11 14.10
C GLY A 322 11.05 -3.25 13.13
N ASN A 323 9.85 -3.33 12.56
CA ASN A 323 9.58 -4.25 11.46
C ASN A 323 10.33 -3.79 10.20
N GLU A 324 11.31 -4.57 9.77
CA GLU A 324 12.11 -4.33 8.56
C GLU A 324 11.60 -5.13 7.34
N THR A 325 10.85 -6.20 7.56
CA THR A 325 10.37 -7.09 6.50
C THR A 325 9.33 -6.41 5.61
N VAL A 326 8.26 -5.84 6.17
CA VAL A 326 7.20 -5.18 5.39
C VAL A 326 7.72 -3.99 4.59
N PRO A 327 8.53 -3.06 5.14
CA PRO A 327 9.13 -1.98 4.38
C PRO A 327 9.88 -2.46 3.14
N ARG A 328 10.75 -3.44 3.27
CA ARG A 328 11.58 -3.96 2.17
C ARG A 328 10.75 -4.69 1.12
N MET A 329 9.78 -5.51 1.53
CA MET A 329 8.82 -6.15 0.63
C MET A 329 8.02 -5.11 -0.18
N CYS A 330 7.57 -4.03 0.45
CA CYS A 330 6.86 -2.94 -0.25
C CYS A 330 7.76 -2.27 -1.30
N LEU A 331 9.03 -2.01 -0.98
CA LEU A 331 9.97 -1.39 -1.90
C LEU A 331 10.33 -2.32 -3.06
N ASP A 332 10.47 -3.62 -2.84
CA ASP A 332 10.65 -4.59 -3.91
C ASP A 332 9.48 -4.56 -4.90
N LEU A 333 8.23 -4.48 -4.43
CA LEU A 333 7.06 -4.35 -5.31
C LEU A 333 7.03 -3.01 -6.07
N ASN A 334 7.52 -1.91 -5.49
CA ASN A 334 7.71 -0.65 -6.20
C ASN A 334 8.74 -0.80 -7.33
N ARG A 335 9.85 -1.51 -7.07
CA ARG A 335 10.89 -1.79 -8.07
C ARG A 335 10.36 -2.69 -9.19
N VAL A 336 9.58 -3.72 -8.86
CA VAL A 336 8.88 -4.54 -9.85
C VAL A 336 7.95 -3.71 -10.71
N LEU A 337 7.17 -2.79 -10.11
CA LEU A 337 6.30 -1.91 -10.89
C LEU A 337 7.09 -1.00 -11.82
N LEU A 338 8.15 -0.36 -11.33
CA LEU A 338 8.90 0.62 -12.13
C LEU A 338 9.73 -0.05 -13.24
N TYR A 339 10.38 -1.19 -12.97
CA TYR A 339 11.43 -1.77 -13.83
C TYR A 339 11.07 -3.13 -14.45
N GLY A 340 10.02 -3.81 -13.94
CA GLY A 340 9.62 -5.13 -14.41
C GLY A 340 9.02 -5.10 -15.82
N LYS A 341 9.33 -6.13 -16.64
CA LYS A 341 8.81 -6.35 -17.99
C LYS A 341 7.85 -7.54 -18.05
N VAL A 342 7.08 -7.64 -19.11
CA VAL A 342 6.05 -8.68 -19.28
C VAL A 342 6.64 -10.10 -19.36
N ASP A 343 7.90 -10.22 -19.74
CA ASP A 343 8.67 -11.48 -19.78
C ASP A 343 9.32 -11.84 -18.44
N ALA A 344 8.96 -11.16 -17.36
CA ALA A 344 9.49 -11.28 -16.00
C ALA A 344 10.95 -10.81 -15.82
N SER A 345 11.58 -10.26 -16.84
CA SER A 345 12.88 -9.60 -16.72
C SER A 345 12.76 -8.17 -16.14
N PHE A 346 13.89 -7.59 -15.78
CA PHE A 346 13.98 -6.21 -15.33
C PHE A 346 14.75 -5.36 -16.35
N GLY A 347 14.26 -4.14 -16.61
CA GLY A 347 14.99 -3.12 -17.34
C GLY A 347 15.99 -2.40 -16.44
N ASP A 348 17.02 -1.80 -17.03
CA ASP A 348 17.92 -0.88 -16.31
C ASP A 348 17.26 0.51 -16.14
N GLU A 349 16.31 0.85 -17.01
CA GLU A 349 15.54 2.08 -16.98
C GLU A 349 14.08 1.81 -16.61
N VAL A 350 13.38 2.86 -16.15
CA VAL A 350 11.96 2.81 -15.81
C VAL A 350 11.11 2.43 -17.04
N GLN A 351 10.22 1.47 -16.89
CA GLN A 351 9.47 0.86 -18.00
C GLN A 351 8.10 1.52 -18.23
N ARG A 352 7.53 2.19 -17.26
CA ARG A 352 6.19 2.80 -17.33
C ARG A 352 6.07 4.04 -16.48
N ARG A 353 5.14 4.92 -16.84
CA ARG A 353 4.82 6.09 -16.01
C ARG A 353 3.92 5.68 -14.86
N VAL A 354 4.24 6.18 -13.66
CA VAL A 354 3.40 5.99 -12.48
C VAL A 354 3.05 7.35 -11.89
N LEU A 355 1.74 7.62 -11.79
CA LEU A 355 1.21 8.81 -11.15
C LEU A 355 0.57 8.40 -9.82
N HIS A 356 0.72 9.21 -8.81
CA HIS A 356 0.14 8.96 -7.49
C HIS A 356 -0.83 10.07 -7.14
N ILE A 357 -2.06 9.71 -6.74
CA ILE A 357 -3.09 10.66 -6.26
C ILE A 357 -3.67 10.08 -4.99
N SER A 358 -3.29 10.62 -3.84
CA SER A 358 -3.68 10.09 -2.53
C SER A 358 -4.98 10.70 -2.04
N ASP A 359 -5.87 9.84 -1.59
CA ASP A 359 -7.06 10.19 -0.84
C ASP A 359 -6.69 10.49 0.62
N ALA A 360 -6.50 11.76 0.92
CA ALA A 360 -6.31 12.32 2.25
C ALA A 360 -7.48 13.22 2.67
N VAL A 361 -8.64 13.12 2.00
CA VAL A 361 -9.85 13.90 2.37
C VAL A 361 -10.32 13.45 3.75
N ILE A 362 -10.61 12.16 3.91
CA ILE A 362 -10.75 11.51 5.20
C ILE A 362 -9.66 10.44 5.28
N ALA A 363 -8.55 10.78 5.89
CA ALA A 363 -7.46 9.86 6.15
C ALA A 363 -7.82 8.88 7.28
N GLY A 364 -6.99 7.86 7.50
CA GLY A 364 -7.17 6.89 8.56
C GLY A 364 -6.17 7.05 9.69
N GLN A 365 -6.62 6.90 10.94
CA GLN A 365 -5.76 6.87 12.13
C GLN A 365 -6.03 5.62 12.99
N GLY A 366 -5.17 5.34 13.97
CA GLY A 366 -5.29 4.20 14.89
C GLY A 366 -4.73 2.92 14.29
N ASP A 367 -5.36 1.78 14.55
CA ASP A 367 -4.84 0.44 14.24
C ASP A 367 -5.07 0.01 12.79
N GLY A 368 -4.69 0.87 11.84
CA GLY A 368 -4.71 0.51 10.43
C GLY A 368 -3.85 -0.73 10.10
N PRO A 369 -4.11 -1.43 9.01
CA PRO A 369 -4.99 -1.06 7.90
C PRO A 369 -6.45 -1.51 8.06
N LEU A 370 -6.81 -2.36 9.03
CA LEU A 370 -8.13 -3.01 9.11
C LEU A 370 -9.09 -2.33 10.09
N ALA A 371 -8.57 -1.61 11.10
CA ALA A 371 -9.31 -0.91 12.12
C ALA A 371 -8.91 0.58 12.11
N SER A 372 -9.25 1.27 11.03
CA SER A 372 -8.95 2.69 10.86
C SER A 372 -10.12 3.55 11.33
N ASP A 373 -9.85 4.57 12.14
CA ASP A 373 -10.81 5.62 12.45
C ASP A 373 -10.59 6.85 11.57
N ALA A 374 -11.63 7.64 11.37
CA ALA A 374 -11.58 8.82 10.51
C ALA A 374 -10.64 9.91 11.04
N LEU A 375 -9.85 10.47 10.13
CA LEU A 375 -9.03 11.66 10.33
C LEU A 375 -9.32 12.64 9.19
N PRO A 376 -10.21 13.62 9.36
CA PRO A 376 -10.58 14.56 8.30
C PRO A 376 -9.46 15.57 8.08
N LEU A 377 -8.64 15.36 7.05
CA LEU A 377 -7.57 16.28 6.64
C LEU A 377 -8.02 17.24 5.53
N GLY A 378 -9.02 16.85 4.72
CA GLY A 378 -9.55 17.67 3.62
C GLY A 378 -8.55 17.90 2.50
N LEU A 379 -7.68 16.92 2.18
CA LEU A 379 -6.62 17.08 1.20
C LEU A 379 -6.65 16.01 0.10
N ILE A 380 -6.27 16.39 -1.11
CA ILE A 380 -5.77 15.50 -2.16
C ILE A 380 -4.28 15.76 -2.30
N LEU A 381 -3.46 14.70 -2.24
CA LEU A 381 -2.04 14.77 -2.56
C LEU A 381 -1.80 14.17 -3.95
N ALA A 382 -0.85 14.73 -4.70
CA ALA A 382 -0.43 14.14 -5.97
C ALA A 382 1.08 14.28 -6.18
N SER A 383 1.70 13.31 -6.86
CA SER A 383 3.14 13.31 -7.19
C SER A 383 3.43 12.26 -8.28
N GLU A 384 4.55 12.41 -8.99
CA GLU A 384 5.12 11.34 -9.84
C GLU A 384 6.04 10.39 -9.03
N ASN A 385 6.38 10.75 -7.79
CA ASN A 385 7.23 9.92 -6.95
C ASN A 385 6.54 9.49 -5.66
N ALA A 386 6.49 8.17 -5.43
CA ALA A 386 5.86 7.58 -4.26
C ALA A 386 6.57 7.96 -2.96
N ALA A 387 7.92 8.04 -2.95
CA ALA A 387 8.69 8.36 -1.76
C ALA A 387 8.48 9.81 -1.32
N ALA A 388 8.48 10.77 -2.26
CA ALA A 388 8.19 12.17 -1.98
C ALA A 388 6.79 12.36 -1.39
N MET A 389 5.77 11.71 -2.01
CA MET A 389 4.40 11.80 -1.52
C MET A 389 4.22 11.16 -0.14
N ASP A 390 4.85 10.01 0.10
CA ASP A 390 4.75 9.32 1.39
C ASP A 390 5.51 10.06 2.50
N TRP A 391 6.61 10.76 2.16
CA TRP A 391 7.31 11.65 3.07
C TRP A 391 6.40 12.75 3.61
N VAL A 392 5.70 13.46 2.72
CA VAL A 392 4.71 14.47 3.10
C VAL A 392 3.53 13.86 3.85
N GLY A 393 3.03 12.70 3.39
CA GLY A 393 1.95 11.97 4.03
C GLY A 393 2.25 11.55 5.47
N ALA A 394 3.51 11.20 5.77
CA ALA A 394 3.93 10.86 7.13
C ALA A 394 3.79 12.05 8.09
N PHE A 395 4.20 13.24 7.67
CA PHE A 395 4.01 14.45 8.48
C PHE A 395 2.53 14.80 8.69
N LEU A 396 1.68 14.62 7.68
CA LEU A 396 0.24 14.80 7.82
C LEU A 396 -0.38 13.84 8.85
N LEU A 397 0.23 12.66 9.02
CA LEU A 397 -0.16 11.69 10.04
C LEU A 397 0.57 11.89 11.39
N GLY A 398 1.27 12.99 11.58
CA GLY A 398 1.95 13.30 12.84
C GLY A 398 3.20 12.48 13.13
N TYR A 399 3.79 11.84 12.12
CA TYR A 399 5.05 11.11 12.23
C TYR A 399 6.26 11.98 11.90
N ASP A 400 7.38 11.67 12.52
CA ASP A 400 8.69 12.02 11.97
C ASP A 400 9.04 11.01 10.86
N ALA A 401 9.01 11.45 9.61
CA ALA A 401 9.25 10.60 8.44
C ALA A 401 10.61 9.88 8.52
N ARG A 402 11.61 10.47 9.19
CA ARG A 402 12.97 9.90 9.40
C ARG A 402 12.95 8.66 10.30
N LYS A 403 11.91 8.47 11.10
CA LYS A 403 11.73 7.32 11.99
C LYS A 403 10.96 6.16 11.32
N ILE A 404 10.56 6.31 10.05
CA ILE A 404 9.82 5.29 9.30
C ILE A 404 10.77 4.59 8.32
N SER A 405 11.11 3.32 8.58
CA SER A 405 12.08 2.58 7.78
C SER A 405 11.66 2.41 6.31
N LEU A 406 10.36 2.33 6.02
CA LEU A 406 9.84 2.33 4.65
C LEU A 406 10.29 3.57 3.87
N LEU A 407 10.21 4.75 4.48
CA LEU A 407 10.55 6.03 3.85
C LEU A 407 12.07 6.19 3.73
N MET A 408 12.80 5.93 4.81
CA MET A 408 14.26 6.04 4.80
C MET A 408 14.90 5.07 3.81
N ASN A 409 14.39 3.84 3.70
CA ASN A 409 14.90 2.86 2.75
C ASN A 409 14.52 3.20 1.30
N SER A 410 13.40 3.91 1.04
CA SER A 410 12.99 4.29 -0.32
C SER A 410 13.94 5.30 -0.99
N LEU A 411 14.73 6.03 -0.19
CA LEU A 411 15.71 7.04 -0.63
C LEU A 411 17.13 6.48 -0.76
N ARG A 412 17.34 5.19 -0.45
CA ARG A 412 18.69 4.59 -0.52
C ARG A 412 19.14 4.33 -1.95
N ASP A 413 20.43 4.38 -2.15
CA ASP A 413 21.06 3.97 -3.39
C ASP A 413 21.13 2.44 -3.49
N PHE A 414 20.36 1.88 -4.42
CA PHE A 414 20.38 0.47 -4.79
C PHE A 414 20.07 0.33 -6.30
N ARG A 415 20.37 -0.81 -6.86
CA ARG A 415 19.96 -1.13 -8.23
C ARG A 415 18.44 -0.98 -8.33
N TRP A 416 17.93 -0.33 -9.36
CA TRP A 416 16.51 -0.01 -9.56
C TRP A 416 15.96 0.95 -8.49
N ARG A 417 16.50 2.16 -8.46
CA ARG A 417 16.12 3.23 -7.51
C ARG A 417 14.64 3.58 -7.61
N ILE A 418 14.02 3.87 -6.48
CA ILE A 418 12.64 4.38 -6.39
C ILE A 418 12.65 5.91 -6.40
N ALA A 419 13.65 6.51 -5.76
CA ALA A 419 13.86 7.95 -5.69
C ALA A 419 15.34 8.28 -5.91
N ASP A 420 15.62 9.40 -6.57
CA ASP A 420 16.98 9.92 -6.84
C ASP A 420 17.01 11.43 -6.52
N PHE A 421 16.69 11.77 -5.28
CA PHE A 421 16.71 13.12 -4.71
C PHE A 421 16.93 13.04 -3.19
N GLN A 422 17.28 14.17 -2.58
CA GLN A 422 17.39 14.31 -1.12
C GLN A 422 16.09 14.85 -0.53
N THR A 423 15.87 14.65 0.77
CA THR A 423 14.61 15.06 1.43
C THR A 423 14.39 16.56 1.48
N ASP A 424 15.43 17.36 1.44
CA ASP A 424 15.38 18.83 1.37
C ASP A 424 15.07 19.36 -0.02
N GLU A 425 15.13 18.51 -1.06
CA GLU A 425 14.70 18.82 -2.41
C GLU A 425 13.18 18.62 -2.61
N ILE A 426 12.46 18.07 -1.61
CA ILE A 426 11.01 17.88 -1.73
C ILE A 426 10.31 19.24 -1.76
N GLU A 427 9.67 19.51 -2.91
CA GLU A 427 8.94 20.74 -3.18
C GLU A 427 7.43 20.53 -2.99
N LEU A 428 6.84 21.38 -2.13
CA LEU A 428 5.39 21.39 -1.89
C LEU A 428 4.71 22.42 -2.76
N LEU A 429 3.69 22.00 -3.51
CA LEU A 429 2.88 22.80 -4.40
C LEU A 429 1.42 22.82 -3.95
N GLY A 430 0.68 23.85 -4.28
CA GLY A 430 -0.78 23.94 -4.07
C GLY A 430 -1.19 24.73 -2.82
N ASP A 431 -2.50 24.79 -2.59
CA ASP A 431 -3.13 25.71 -1.62
C ASP A 431 -2.76 25.45 -0.17
N TRP A 432 -2.52 24.17 0.15
CA TRP A 432 -2.14 23.80 1.53
C TRP A 432 -0.68 24.11 1.80
N ALA A 433 0.15 24.03 0.78
CA ALA A 433 1.59 24.09 0.88
C ALA A 433 2.17 25.50 0.67
N ALA A 434 1.35 26.48 0.33
CA ALA A 434 1.80 27.84 0.14
C ALA A 434 2.56 28.31 1.39
N ASN A 435 3.89 28.47 1.28
CA ASN A 435 4.83 28.84 2.34
C ASN A 435 5.29 27.72 3.29
N GLN A 436 5.09 26.43 2.97
CA GLN A 436 5.60 25.33 3.76
C GLN A 436 6.96 24.84 3.22
N THR A 437 7.94 24.73 4.09
CA THR A 437 9.24 24.08 3.81
C THR A 437 9.28 22.72 4.49
N ALA A 438 10.22 21.85 4.10
CA ALA A 438 10.44 20.57 4.78
C ALA A 438 10.69 20.75 6.29
N ALA A 439 11.34 21.82 6.72
CA ALA A 439 11.56 22.14 8.14
C ALA A 439 10.24 22.43 8.88
N ASN A 440 9.31 23.16 8.25
CA ASN A 440 8.02 23.48 8.85
C ASN A 440 7.10 22.26 8.96
N LEU A 441 7.32 21.21 8.16
CA LEU A 441 6.52 19.98 8.23
C LEU A 441 6.68 19.25 9.57
N ILE A 442 7.87 19.28 10.19
CA ILE A 442 8.11 18.65 11.48
C ILE A 442 7.29 19.36 12.56
N GLU A 443 7.27 20.70 12.56
CA GLU A 443 6.47 21.50 13.49
C GLU A 443 4.98 21.25 13.30
N LEU A 444 4.50 21.21 12.04
CA LEU A 444 3.14 20.86 11.71
C LEU A 444 2.76 19.46 12.19
N ALA A 445 3.65 18.49 11.99
CA ALA A 445 3.43 17.11 12.42
C ALA A 445 3.31 16.98 13.95
N SER A 446 4.15 17.70 14.69
CA SER A 446 4.13 17.67 16.16
C SER A 446 2.82 18.22 16.75
N ASN A 447 2.17 19.15 16.03
CA ASN A 447 0.89 19.74 16.41
C ASN A 447 -0.33 18.90 15.98
N GLN A 448 -0.14 17.84 15.19
CA GLN A 448 -1.23 16.96 14.79
C GLN A 448 -1.63 16.03 15.93
N ASN A 449 -2.90 16.04 16.30
CA ASN A 449 -3.46 15.13 17.30
C ASN A 449 -3.92 13.82 16.63
N VAL A 450 -2.96 13.07 16.07
CA VAL A 450 -3.21 11.79 15.40
C VAL A 450 -3.00 10.64 16.37
N ARG A 451 -3.93 9.68 16.36
CA ARG A 451 -3.78 8.45 17.13
C ARG A 451 -2.94 7.43 16.32
N HIS A 452 -1.73 7.15 16.83
CA HIS A 452 -0.83 6.14 16.24
C HIS A 452 -1.10 4.74 16.81
N PRO A 453 -0.81 3.66 16.05
CA PRO A 453 -0.77 2.31 16.60
C PRO A 453 0.24 2.22 17.76
N ALA A 454 0.00 1.33 18.72
CA ALA A 454 0.81 1.21 19.93
C ALA A 454 2.31 1.08 19.66
N GLY A 455 2.69 0.23 18.71
CA GLY A 455 4.10 -0.02 18.35
C GLY A 455 4.75 1.10 17.49
N TRP A 456 4.07 2.24 17.29
CA TRP A 456 4.55 3.37 16.48
C TRP A 456 4.55 4.70 17.23
N ARG A 457 4.32 4.69 18.55
CA ARG A 457 4.32 5.91 19.37
C ARG A 457 5.68 6.61 19.37
N ASP A 458 6.77 5.86 19.29
CA ASP A 458 8.15 6.38 19.25
C ASP A 458 8.50 7.06 17.91
N ALA A 459 7.72 6.80 16.86
CA ALA A 459 7.88 7.44 15.56
C ALA A 459 7.11 8.77 15.45
N LYS A 460 6.40 9.19 16.50
CA LYS A 460 5.73 10.48 16.54
C LYS A 460 6.74 11.63 16.37
N ALA A 461 6.34 12.68 15.65
CA ALA A 461 7.08 13.92 15.59
C ALA A 461 7.04 14.62 16.96
N GLU A 462 8.19 15.04 17.45
CA GLU A 462 8.33 15.80 18.67
C GLU A 462 8.68 17.24 18.33
N ASN A 463 8.16 18.20 19.10
CA ASN A 463 8.60 19.59 18.98
C ASN A 463 10.12 19.60 19.21
N ALA A 464 10.87 20.24 18.33
CA ALA A 464 12.25 20.60 18.65
C ALA A 464 12.17 21.49 19.91
N VAL A 465 12.51 20.90 21.05
CA VAL A 465 12.71 21.70 22.28
C VAL A 465 13.83 22.66 21.96
N GLY A 466 13.50 23.96 21.87
CA GLY A 466 14.42 25.03 21.58
C GLY A 466 15.48 25.20 22.66
#